data_f0d09ef2064c5780a294a1393b4e3a44
#
_entry.id   f0d09ef2064c5780a294a1393b4e3a44
#
_cell.length_a   1.000
_cell.length_b   1.000
_cell.length_c   1.000
_cell.angle_alpha   90.00
_cell.angle_beta   90.00
_cell.angle_gamma   90.00
#
_symmetry.space_group_name_H-M   'P 1'
#
loop_
_entity.id
_entity.type
_entity.pdbx_description
1 polymer ?
#
loop_
_entity_poly.entity_id
_entity_poly.type
_entity_poly.pdbx_seq_one_letter_code
_entity_poly.pdbx_strand_id
1 'polypeptide(L)'
;MSRLKRTLCALVSLCGTIAPAYAADFVVVENSNAKAAIRLGDNSIGAKFAAKELQKYVKAMSGVELKILATNEVSASTILISNNRKGLKRDEIGLKVASDGSTLELYGEGPRGAINAAYELLERWGVRFFGVDPKSDKIPSKNTLSVPSDLSYSYAPPFEQRFPGSIALDRNVGPAWAVKLRVSREYKKIGGKRDAQIGGGHSLGNKYYINPQKYFEAHPEWYGLVGGKRTKGVQLCHSNQEMRKQLLEEVKAKLKARKDSGAFDLDGITYVSLSYLDSNKFCKCPECKKLLAEWGGSRVGPLLDICNYVASGIEEEYPKARILTLAYWDWVEPPKKVPSALHRNVYVTICQNGNKALPIKVQDTQMRRLTEWSKIAPGRLTIWDWDACFRNYITPHPIYHLYADDFKTFRDLGVKRVSTQMEHGAVFADFVELRTYLYAKLLWNPELDTDEMAKEWIDHCCGAGSVEINAYYKLLEKAVWGEEPKKRKTRARMHGYNPGRGWLSASNLGKSFMLFENALAKTAGDKFTHGNVRCLSAGMLMLVIERYDEVKAVFEDAKKSMNDASFENIKLPSRLELVDRFEQIGKDFYIWCWREGPQPRDFNSLVKSLKEGTR
;
A
#
# COMPACT_ATOMS: atom_id res chain seq x y z
N MET A 1 -9.43 41.82 75.49
CA MET A 1 -9.79 43.22 75.51
C MET A 1 -9.69 43.77 74.08
N SER A 2 -10.70 44.43 73.74
CA SER A 2 -11.12 45.37 72.68
C SER A 2 -11.10 44.94 71.23
N ARG A 3 -12.34 44.93 70.74
CA ARG A 3 -12.76 44.88 69.33
C ARG A 3 -12.36 46.17 68.57
N LEU A 4 -11.89 46.06 67.34
CA LEU A 4 -12.06 47.12 66.35
C LEU A 4 -12.57 46.51 65.06
N LYS A 5 -13.79 46.87 64.73
CA LYS A 5 -14.42 46.61 63.40
C LYS A 5 -13.78 47.54 62.36
N ARG A 6 -13.34 46.98 61.25
CA ARG A 6 -13.10 47.77 60.03
C ARG A 6 -14.02 47.28 58.93
N THR A 7 -14.90 48.12 58.54
CA THR A 7 -15.78 48.02 57.36
C THR A 7 -14.92 48.14 56.12
N LEU A 8 -14.88 47.11 55.26
CA LEU A 8 -14.28 47.21 53.91
C LEU A 8 -15.40 47.28 52.89
N CYS A 9 -15.50 48.41 52.19
CA CYS A 9 -16.33 48.59 51.00
C CYS A 9 -15.79 47.69 49.91
N ALA A 10 -16.60 46.73 49.44
CA ALA A 10 -16.31 45.93 48.24
C ALA A 10 -16.71 46.75 46.99
N LEU A 11 -15.71 47.24 46.27
CA LEU A 11 -15.84 47.64 44.87
C LEU A 11 -15.89 46.37 44.06
N VAL A 12 -17.07 46.00 43.58
CA VAL A 12 -17.26 44.98 42.54
C VAL A 12 -16.83 45.58 41.23
N SER A 13 -15.60 45.29 40.82
CA SER A 13 -15.15 45.56 39.44
C SER A 13 -15.77 44.50 38.54
N LEU A 14 -16.78 44.91 37.75
CA LEU A 14 -17.28 44.12 36.60
C LEU A 14 -16.18 44.08 35.53
N CYS A 15 -15.20 43.19 35.65
CA CYS A 15 -14.44 42.75 34.49
C CYS A 15 -15.32 41.80 33.69
N GLY A 16 -16.06 42.35 32.73
CA GLY A 16 -16.66 41.55 31.70
C GLY A 16 -15.56 40.79 30.93
N THR A 17 -15.39 39.51 31.24
CA THR A 17 -14.64 38.62 30.34
C THR A 17 -15.42 38.57 29.04
N ILE A 18 -14.97 39.33 28.06
CA ILE A 18 -15.33 39.12 26.67
C ILE A 18 -14.77 37.76 26.31
N ALA A 19 -15.59 36.72 26.39
CA ALA A 19 -15.26 35.45 25.78
C ALA A 19 -14.97 35.73 24.30
N PRO A 20 -13.85 35.23 23.75
CA PRO A 20 -13.62 35.40 22.33
C PRO A 20 -14.83 34.83 21.59
N ALA A 21 -15.50 35.69 20.82
CA ALA A 21 -16.55 35.22 19.90
C ALA A 21 -15.87 34.21 18.97
N TYR A 22 -16.13 32.92 19.19
CA TYR A 22 -15.76 31.91 18.22
C TYR A 22 -16.42 32.28 16.90
N ALA A 23 -15.61 32.55 15.88
CA ALA A 23 -16.14 32.78 14.56
C ALA A 23 -16.98 31.56 14.14
N ALA A 24 -18.15 31.80 13.56
CA ALA A 24 -19.05 30.73 13.17
C ALA A 24 -18.40 29.83 12.13
N ASP A 25 -18.61 28.53 12.22
CA ASP A 25 -18.10 27.51 11.27
C ASP A 25 -18.37 27.91 9.82
N PHE A 26 -17.51 27.51 8.90
CA PHE A 26 -17.80 27.53 7.46
C PHE A 26 -18.80 26.42 7.16
N VAL A 27 -20.04 26.80 6.88
CA VAL A 27 -21.16 25.88 6.67
C VAL A 27 -21.34 25.59 5.18
N VAL A 28 -21.32 24.30 4.82
CA VAL A 28 -21.53 23.82 3.45
C VAL A 28 -22.99 23.43 3.23
N VAL A 29 -23.56 22.69 4.16
CA VAL A 29 -24.98 22.29 4.20
C VAL A 29 -25.50 22.53 5.60
N GLU A 30 -26.69 23.10 5.76
CA GLU A 30 -27.34 23.27 7.04
C GLU A 30 -28.81 22.86 6.94
N ASN A 31 -29.23 21.94 7.81
CA ASN A 31 -30.59 21.41 7.83
C ASN A 31 -31.09 20.98 6.43
N SER A 32 -30.26 20.24 5.71
CA SER A 32 -30.48 19.78 4.33
C SER A 32 -30.72 20.92 3.31
N ASN A 33 -30.14 22.09 3.53
CA ASN A 33 -30.11 23.18 2.59
C ASN A 33 -28.67 23.55 2.23
N ALA A 34 -28.41 23.79 0.94
CA ALA A 34 -27.09 24.26 0.48
C ALA A 34 -26.78 25.65 1.00
N LYS A 35 -25.65 25.86 1.63
CA LYS A 35 -25.13 27.16 2.08
C LYS A 35 -23.92 27.60 1.26
N ALA A 36 -23.22 26.67 0.63
CA ALA A 36 -22.09 26.98 -0.22
C ALA A 36 -22.26 26.37 -1.62
N ALA A 37 -21.53 26.91 -2.59
CA ALA A 37 -21.40 26.36 -3.93
C ALA A 37 -19.92 25.95 -4.20
N ILE A 38 -19.70 25.06 -5.16
CA ILE A 38 -18.36 24.66 -5.59
C ILE A 38 -17.92 25.57 -6.73
N ARG A 39 -16.70 26.11 -6.65
CA ARG A 39 -16.05 26.88 -7.71
C ARG A 39 -14.71 26.26 -8.08
N LEU A 40 -14.44 26.19 -9.38
CA LEU A 40 -13.13 25.73 -9.87
C LEU A 40 -12.15 26.91 -9.88
N GLY A 41 -11.00 26.73 -9.22
CA GLY A 41 -9.90 27.70 -9.26
C GLY A 41 -9.02 27.54 -10.51
N ASP A 42 -9.12 26.40 -11.19
CA ASP A 42 -8.48 26.12 -12.48
C ASP A 42 -9.31 25.11 -13.31
N ASN A 43 -9.00 25.02 -14.60
CA ASN A 43 -9.71 24.16 -15.55
C ASN A 43 -9.15 22.74 -15.69
N SER A 44 -8.27 22.33 -14.76
CA SER A 44 -7.64 21.01 -14.80
C SER A 44 -8.64 19.86 -14.70
N ILE A 45 -8.28 18.72 -15.27
CA ILE A 45 -9.08 17.48 -15.14
C ILE A 45 -9.22 17.11 -13.65
N GLY A 46 -8.17 17.30 -12.85
CA GLY A 46 -8.17 17.00 -11.43
C GLY A 46 -9.14 17.85 -10.63
N ALA A 47 -9.19 19.19 -10.85
CA ALA A 47 -10.14 20.07 -10.19
C ALA A 47 -11.59 19.72 -10.56
N LYS A 48 -11.85 19.47 -11.85
CA LYS A 48 -13.18 19.05 -12.33
C LYS A 48 -13.62 17.70 -11.73
N PHE A 49 -12.71 16.76 -11.62
CA PHE A 49 -12.99 15.46 -11.00
C PHE A 49 -13.28 15.62 -9.50
N ALA A 50 -12.44 16.38 -8.78
CA ALA A 50 -12.62 16.66 -7.35
C ALA A 50 -13.97 17.31 -7.05
N ALA A 51 -14.39 18.28 -7.87
CA ALA A 51 -15.69 18.95 -7.74
C ALA A 51 -16.86 17.97 -7.88
N LYS A 52 -16.80 17.07 -8.87
CA LYS A 52 -17.85 16.06 -9.06
C LYS A 52 -17.88 15.01 -7.94
N GLU A 53 -16.73 14.57 -7.46
CA GLU A 53 -16.68 13.64 -6.33
C GLU A 53 -17.22 14.31 -5.06
N LEU A 54 -16.82 15.54 -4.76
CA LEU A 54 -17.35 16.27 -3.61
C LEU A 54 -18.88 16.45 -3.71
N GLN A 55 -19.40 16.90 -4.86
CA GLN A 55 -20.84 17.01 -5.11
C GLN A 55 -21.57 15.69 -4.88
N LYS A 56 -21.05 14.60 -5.43
CA LYS A 56 -21.60 13.25 -5.30
C LYS A 56 -21.72 12.81 -3.83
N TYR A 57 -20.63 12.93 -3.05
CA TYR A 57 -20.63 12.48 -1.67
C TYR A 57 -21.40 13.39 -0.73
N VAL A 58 -21.40 14.71 -0.95
CA VAL A 58 -22.26 15.65 -0.22
C VAL A 58 -23.73 15.29 -0.44
N LYS A 59 -24.12 15.02 -1.70
CA LYS A 59 -25.49 14.57 -2.00
C LYS A 59 -25.83 13.26 -1.31
N ALA A 60 -24.90 12.30 -1.30
CA ALA A 60 -25.11 11.01 -0.64
C ALA A 60 -25.24 11.14 0.90
N MET A 61 -24.51 12.09 1.51
CA MET A 61 -24.54 12.33 2.96
C MET A 61 -25.79 13.11 3.41
N SER A 62 -26.19 14.14 2.65
CA SER A 62 -27.16 15.16 3.10
C SER A 62 -28.44 15.22 2.26
N GLY A 63 -28.49 14.53 1.13
CA GLY A 63 -29.55 14.70 0.13
C GLY A 63 -29.39 15.95 -0.75
N VAL A 64 -28.45 16.84 -0.44
CA VAL A 64 -28.29 18.14 -1.11
C VAL A 64 -27.25 18.08 -2.22
N GLU A 65 -27.62 18.48 -3.42
CA GLU A 65 -26.71 18.65 -4.53
C GLU A 65 -26.13 20.06 -4.58
N LEU A 66 -24.83 20.21 -4.28
CA LEU A 66 -24.17 21.51 -4.37
C LEU A 66 -24.05 21.95 -5.84
N LYS A 67 -24.31 23.24 -6.11
CA LYS A 67 -24.10 23.82 -7.45
C LYS A 67 -22.59 23.90 -7.74
N ILE A 68 -22.16 23.45 -8.91
CA ILE A 68 -20.84 23.77 -9.46
C ILE A 68 -20.99 25.00 -10.33
N LEU A 69 -20.39 26.12 -9.90
CA LEU A 69 -20.54 27.43 -10.53
C LEU A 69 -19.83 27.48 -11.89
N ALA A 70 -20.45 28.17 -12.84
CA ALA A 70 -19.75 28.62 -14.04
C ALA A 70 -18.77 29.76 -13.68
N THR A 71 -17.85 30.07 -14.59
CA THR A 71 -16.74 31.02 -14.34
C THR A 71 -17.21 32.43 -13.94
N ASN A 72 -18.40 32.86 -14.38
CA ASN A 72 -18.98 34.17 -14.15
C ASN A 72 -20.04 34.20 -13.01
N GLU A 73 -20.30 33.06 -12.37
CA GLU A 73 -21.28 33.01 -11.28
C GLU A 73 -20.61 33.27 -9.93
N VAL A 74 -21.35 33.91 -9.02
CA VAL A 74 -20.92 34.25 -7.65
C VAL A 74 -21.81 33.57 -6.63
N SER A 75 -21.25 33.22 -5.48
CA SER A 75 -21.97 32.72 -4.31
C SER A 75 -21.41 33.41 -3.07
N ALA A 76 -22.23 33.65 -2.06
CA ALA A 76 -21.79 34.22 -0.79
C ALA A 76 -20.77 33.34 -0.06
N SER A 77 -20.93 32.03 -0.17
CA SER A 77 -19.98 31.05 0.37
C SER A 77 -19.56 30.08 -0.72
N THR A 78 -18.26 29.81 -0.83
CA THR A 78 -17.68 29.01 -1.91
C THR A 78 -16.69 27.97 -1.40
N ILE A 79 -16.76 26.77 -1.97
CA ILE A 79 -15.67 25.78 -1.89
C ILE A 79 -14.82 25.95 -3.15
N LEU A 80 -13.63 26.54 -3.02
CA LEU A 80 -12.71 26.79 -4.12
C LEU A 80 -11.77 25.60 -4.29
N ILE A 81 -11.81 24.94 -5.44
CA ILE A 81 -11.02 23.74 -5.74
C ILE A 81 -9.96 24.07 -6.79
N SER A 82 -8.66 23.88 -6.44
CA SER A 82 -7.54 24.18 -7.34
C SER A 82 -6.42 23.16 -7.25
N ASN A 83 -5.79 22.91 -8.40
CA ASN A 83 -4.58 22.11 -8.50
C ASN A 83 -3.32 23.00 -8.69
N ASN A 84 -2.15 22.34 -8.70
CA ASN A 84 -0.87 22.94 -9.12
C ASN A 84 -0.51 24.23 -8.36
N ARG A 85 -0.88 24.35 -7.09
CA ARG A 85 -0.43 25.48 -6.26
C ARG A 85 1.08 25.42 -6.10
N LYS A 86 1.75 26.51 -6.51
CA LYS A 86 3.23 26.61 -6.46
C LYS A 86 3.74 26.63 -5.01
N GLY A 87 4.96 26.14 -4.82
CA GLY A 87 5.66 26.17 -3.53
C GLY A 87 5.32 25.03 -2.58
N LEU A 88 4.43 24.12 -2.98
CA LEU A 88 4.09 22.93 -2.20
C LEU A 88 5.08 21.79 -2.47
N LYS A 89 5.25 20.90 -1.48
CA LYS A 89 5.96 19.63 -1.64
C LYS A 89 5.14 18.68 -2.53
N ARG A 90 5.78 17.63 -3.04
CA ARG A 90 5.12 16.62 -3.86
C ARG A 90 3.94 15.99 -3.11
N ASP A 91 2.76 15.95 -3.76
CA ASP A 91 1.48 15.49 -3.22
C ASP A 91 0.96 16.23 -1.97
N GLU A 92 1.56 17.35 -1.60
CA GLU A 92 1.06 18.18 -0.51
C GLU A 92 -0.32 18.71 -0.82
N ILE A 93 -1.20 18.65 0.17
CA ILE A 93 -2.57 19.16 0.12
C ILE A 93 -2.80 20.21 1.19
N GLY A 94 -3.79 21.06 0.97
CA GLY A 94 -4.28 21.99 1.99
C GLY A 94 -5.78 22.19 1.95
N LEU A 95 -6.32 22.44 3.14
CA LEU A 95 -7.68 22.84 3.41
C LEU A 95 -7.62 24.09 4.25
N LYS A 96 -8.22 25.20 3.78
CA LYS A 96 -8.13 26.47 4.50
C LYS A 96 -9.42 27.27 4.35
N VAL A 97 -9.97 27.75 5.45
CA VAL A 97 -11.01 28.77 5.44
C VAL A 97 -10.36 30.14 5.33
N ALA A 98 -10.84 30.98 4.42
CA ALA A 98 -10.39 32.36 4.27
C ALA A 98 -10.71 33.17 5.52
N SER A 99 -9.94 34.22 5.81
CA SER A 99 -10.10 35.03 7.02
C SER A 99 -11.43 35.76 7.11
N ASP A 100 -12.09 36.01 5.97
CA ASP A 100 -13.42 36.61 5.89
C ASP A 100 -14.57 35.60 6.03
N GLY A 101 -14.24 34.29 6.20
CA GLY A 101 -15.21 33.21 6.31
C GLY A 101 -15.96 32.85 5.04
N SER A 102 -15.67 33.51 3.89
CA SER A 102 -16.45 33.34 2.65
C SER A 102 -16.03 32.13 1.80
N THR A 103 -14.81 31.63 1.97
CA THR A 103 -14.25 30.63 1.08
C THR A 103 -13.55 29.51 1.86
N LEU A 104 -13.89 28.27 1.54
CA LEU A 104 -13.11 27.09 1.89
C LEU A 104 -12.24 26.68 0.68
N GLU A 105 -10.94 26.87 0.79
CA GLU A 105 -9.98 26.45 -0.24
C GLU A 105 -9.61 24.98 -0.07
N LEU A 106 -9.75 24.19 -1.14
CA LEU A 106 -9.22 22.85 -1.30
C LEU A 106 -8.15 22.88 -2.39
N TYR A 107 -6.90 22.66 -2.03
CA TYR A 107 -5.81 22.80 -2.97
C TYR A 107 -4.72 21.73 -2.75
N GLY A 108 -3.87 21.57 -3.75
CA GLY A 108 -2.71 20.70 -3.58
C GLY A 108 -1.73 20.77 -4.75
N GLU A 109 -0.63 20.08 -4.59
CA GLU A 109 0.43 20.01 -5.59
C GLU A 109 0.12 18.93 -6.63
N GLY A 110 0.42 19.25 -7.88
CA GLY A 110 0.29 18.32 -9.00
C GLY A 110 -1.16 18.03 -9.41
N PRO A 111 -1.35 17.16 -10.39
CA PRO A 111 -2.67 16.92 -11.03
C PRO A 111 -3.68 16.23 -10.11
N ARG A 112 -3.22 15.65 -9.00
CA ARG A 112 -4.07 14.97 -8.01
C ARG A 112 -4.28 15.78 -6.74
N GLY A 113 -3.65 16.93 -6.60
CA GLY A 113 -3.70 17.73 -5.38
C GLY A 113 -5.10 18.06 -4.92
N ALA A 114 -5.92 18.64 -5.80
CA ALA A 114 -7.32 18.95 -5.50
C ALA A 114 -8.15 17.70 -5.18
N ILE A 115 -7.90 16.59 -5.87
CA ILE A 115 -8.61 15.31 -5.63
C ILE A 115 -8.28 14.80 -4.22
N ASN A 116 -7.00 14.79 -3.86
CA ASN A 116 -6.56 14.35 -2.55
C ASN A 116 -7.10 15.26 -1.43
N ALA A 117 -7.16 16.57 -1.66
CA ALA A 117 -7.76 17.53 -0.72
C ALA A 117 -9.28 17.32 -0.56
N ALA A 118 -10.01 17.06 -1.65
CA ALA A 118 -11.44 16.74 -1.59
C ALA A 118 -11.72 15.45 -0.79
N TYR A 119 -10.93 14.40 -1.02
CA TYR A 119 -11.06 13.17 -0.22
C TYR A 119 -10.66 13.37 1.24
N GLU A 120 -9.69 14.25 1.54
CA GLU A 120 -9.36 14.62 2.92
C GLU A 120 -10.55 15.27 3.62
N LEU A 121 -11.26 16.21 2.94
CA LEU A 121 -12.45 16.83 3.48
C LEU A 121 -13.57 15.80 3.72
N LEU A 122 -13.82 14.90 2.77
CA LEU A 122 -14.83 13.85 2.90
C LEU A 122 -14.51 12.91 4.07
N GLU A 123 -13.24 12.52 4.25
CA GLU A 123 -12.83 11.69 5.38
C GLU A 123 -12.99 12.41 6.74
N ARG A 124 -12.78 13.72 6.81
CA ARG A 124 -13.08 14.55 7.99
C ARG A 124 -14.57 14.58 8.32
N TRP A 125 -15.41 14.49 7.33
CA TRP A 125 -16.85 14.35 7.53
C TRP A 125 -17.30 12.91 7.86
N GLY A 126 -16.37 11.95 7.88
CA GLY A 126 -16.60 10.56 8.29
C GLY A 126 -16.82 9.59 7.14
N VAL A 127 -16.64 10.01 5.88
CA VAL A 127 -16.66 9.10 4.73
C VAL A 127 -15.42 8.19 4.79
N ARG A 128 -15.59 6.92 4.47
CA ARG A 128 -14.47 5.96 4.33
C ARG A 128 -14.63 5.15 3.05
N PHE A 129 -13.51 4.76 2.45
CA PHE A 129 -13.44 4.05 1.17
C PHE A 129 -12.82 2.68 1.38
N PHE A 130 -13.60 1.72 1.85
CA PHE A 130 -13.11 0.46 2.39
C PHE A 130 -12.81 -0.63 1.37
N GLY A 131 -13.39 -0.59 0.17
CA GLY A 131 -13.23 -1.66 -0.80
C GLY A 131 -13.54 -1.25 -2.24
N VAL A 132 -13.48 -2.24 -3.10
CA VAL A 132 -13.72 -2.09 -4.55
C VAL A 132 -15.21 -1.95 -4.86
N ASP A 133 -16.08 -2.65 -4.11
CA ASP A 133 -17.54 -2.51 -4.24
C ASP A 133 -17.96 -1.12 -3.72
N PRO A 134 -18.78 -0.35 -4.47
CA PRO A 134 -19.32 0.92 -3.98
C PRO A 134 -20.06 0.83 -2.63
N LYS A 135 -20.61 -0.31 -2.26
CA LYS A 135 -21.23 -0.56 -0.95
C LYS A 135 -20.22 -0.59 0.19
N SER A 136 -18.95 -0.78 -0.12
CA SER A 136 -17.84 -0.69 0.85
C SER A 136 -17.52 0.78 1.22
N ASP A 137 -18.05 1.78 0.51
CA ASP A 137 -17.94 3.17 0.94
C ASP A 137 -18.87 3.39 2.15
N LYS A 138 -18.30 3.71 3.30
CA LYS A 138 -19.05 4.14 4.48
C LYS A 138 -19.42 5.62 4.31
N ILE A 139 -20.69 5.91 4.14
CA ILE A 139 -21.20 7.26 3.92
C ILE A 139 -22.16 7.61 5.07
N PRO A 140 -21.75 8.45 6.04
CA PRO A 140 -22.63 8.81 7.14
C PRO A 140 -23.75 9.73 6.65
N SER A 141 -24.96 9.54 7.19
CA SER A 141 -26.09 10.48 6.95
C SER A 141 -25.92 11.71 7.85
N LYS A 142 -25.88 12.90 7.25
CA LYS A 142 -25.72 14.18 7.96
C LYS A 142 -26.53 15.26 7.28
N ASN A 143 -27.41 15.92 8.00
CA ASN A 143 -28.19 17.05 7.50
C ASN A 143 -27.43 18.39 7.54
N THR A 144 -26.31 18.43 8.27
CA THR A 144 -25.43 19.61 8.38
C THR A 144 -23.98 19.18 8.13
N LEU A 145 -23.27 19.90 7.28
CA LEU A 145 -21.87 19.72 6.95
C LEU A 145 -21.15 21.06 7.11
N SER A 146 -20.18 21.11 8.01
CA SER A 146 -19.36 22.31 8.26
C SER A 146 -17.91 21.95 8.50
N VAL A 147 -17.06 22.95 8.54
CA VAL A 147 -15.69 22.88 9.05
C VAL A 147 -15.42 24.09 9.95
N PRO A 148 -14.50 23.97 10.94
CA PRO A 148 -14.12 25.10 11.79
C PRO A 148 -13.72 26.34 10.98
N SER A 149 -14.13 27.52 11.41
CA SER A 149 -13.81 28.79 10.74
C SER A 149 -12.31 29.09 10.73
N ASP A 150 -11.56 28.55 11.66
CA ASP A 150 -10.09 28.67 11.79
C ASP A 150 -9.35 27.53 11.10
N LEU A 151 -10.03 26.67 10.33
CA LEU A 151 -9.38 25.55 9.64
C LEU A 151 -8.24 26.04 8.76
N SER A 152 -7.05 25.62 9.11
CA SER A 152 -5.83 25.80 8.31
C SER A 152 -5.00 24.52 8.40
N TYR A 153 -5.19 23.63 7.44
CA TYR A 153 -4.55 22.32 7.41
C TYR A 153 -3.68 22.19 6.16
N SER A 154 -2.47 21.69 6.34
CA SER A 154 -1.57 21.28 5.25
C SER A 154 -0.92 19.96 5.61
N TYR A 155 -0.79 19.08 4.62
CA TYR A 155 -0.15 17.78 4.79
C TYR A 155 0.57 17.33 3.52
N ALA A 156 1.84 16.93 3.69
CA ALA A 156 2.65 16.30 2.64
C ALA A 156 2.97 14.86 3.03
N PRO A 157 2.59 13.85 2.24
CA PRO A 157 2.90 12.47 2.55
C PRO A 157 4.43 12.22 2.52
N PRO A 158 4.94 11.32 3.39
CA PRO A 158 6.38 11.08 3.47
C PRO A 158 6.95 10.38 2.23
N PHE A 159 6.12 9.64 1.50
CA PHE A 159 6.54 8.86 0.35
C PHE A 159 6.04 9.49 -0.97
N GLU A 160 6.96 9.69 -1.91
CA GLU A 160 6.66 10.19 -3.25
C GLU A 160 5.91 9.16 -4.11
N GLN A 161 6.19 7.86 -3.92
CA GLN A 161 5.44 6.76 -4.50
C GLN A 161 4.86 5.88 -3.40
N ARG A 162 3.57 5.62 -3.53
CA ARG A 162 2.76 4.77 -2.65
C ARG A 162 2.04 3.75 -3.51
N PHE A 163 2.56 2.52 -3.55
CA PHE A 163 2.09 1.51 -4.48
C PHE A 163 1.85 0.16 -3.80
N PRO A 164 0.71 -0.05 -3.15
CA PRO A 164 0.27 -1.38 -2.77
C PRO A 164 0.01 -2.20 -4.03
N GLY A 165 0.75 -3.32 -4.16
CA GLY A 165 0.68 -4.21 -5.32
C GLY A 165 -0.45 -5.22 -5.24
N SER A 166 -1.59 -4.85 -4.65
CA SER A 166 -2.77 -5.69 -4.56
C SER A 166 -3.49 -5.79 -5.89
N ILE A 167 -3.91 -7.00 -6.26
CA ILE A 167 -4.71 -7.24 -7.45
C ILE A 167 -6.09 -6.58 -7.38
N ALA A 168 -6.61 -6.32 -6.18
CA ALA A 168 -7.86 -5.59 -5.98
C ALA A 168 -7.83 -4.18 -6.59
N LEU A 169 -6.63 -3.56 -6.67
CA LEU A 169 -6.45 -2.25 -7.30
C LEU A 169 -6.29 -2.30 -8.82
N ASP A 170 -6.09 -3.48 -9.40
CA ASP A 170 -5.82 -3.66 -10.84
C ASP A 170 -7.06 -3.96 -11.66
N ARG A 171 -8.09 -4.56 -11.06
CA ARG A 171 -9.25 -5.07 -11.77
C ARG A 171 -10.39 -4.07 -11.80
N ASN A 172 -11.07 -3.99 -12.95
CA ASN A 172 -12.34 -3.28 -13.16
C ASN A 172 -12.40 -1.89 -12.49
N VAL A 173 -13.03 -1.80 -11.31
CA VAL A 173 -13.21 -0.58 -10.53
C VAL A 173 -12.07 -0.28 -9.54
N GLY A 174 -11.10 -1.18 -9.44
CA GLY A 174 -9.91 -1.02 -8.58
C GLY A 174 -9.14 0.28 -8.79
N PRO A 175 -8.93 0.76 -10.04
CA PRO A 175 -8.30 2.06 -10.28
C PRO A 175 -9.04 3.24 -9.67
N ALA A 176 -10.37 3.21 -9.61
CA ALA A 176 -11.16 4.25 -8.95
C ALA A 176 -10.97 4.22 -7.42
N TRP A 177 -10.93 3.04 -6.83
CA TRP A 177 -10.62 2.86 -5.42
C TRP A 177 -9.18 3.29 -5.08
N ALA A 178 -8.20 2.98 -5.94
CA ALA A 178 -6.82 3.44 -5.79
C ALA A 178 -6.70 4.96 -5.69
N VAL A 179 -7.54 5.71 -6.43
CA VAL A 179 -7.59 7.18 -6.36
C VAL A 179 -8.11 7.65 -4.99
N LYS A 180 -9.19 7.07 -4.51
CA LYS A 180 -9.76 7.36 -3.18
C LYS A 180 -8.76 7.09 -2.05
N LEU A 181 -7.93 6.06 -2.22
CA LEU A 181 -6.84 5.71 -1.29
C LEU A 181 -5.56 6.55 -1.49
N ARG A 182 -5.53 7.52 -2.41
CA ARG A 182 -4.36 8.36 -2.72
C ARG A 182 -3.12 7.57 -3.17
N VAL A 183 -3.34 6.42 -3.83
CA VAL A 183 -2.29 5.54 -4.33
C VAL A 183 -1.70 6.10 -5.63
N SER A 184 -0.40 5.96 -5.83
CA SER A 184 0.32 6.44 -7.02
C SER A 184 0.08 5.57 -8.27
N ARG A 185 -1.19 5.23 -8.57
CA ARG A 185 -1.55 4.46 -9.77
C ARG A 185 -2.04 5.35 -10.91
N GLU A 186 -1.86 4.85 -12.14
CA GLU A 186 -2.44 5.50 -13.31
C GLU A 186 -3.96 5.38 -13.28
N TYR A 187 -4.63 6.51 -13.49
CA TYR A 187 -6.04 6.55 -13.76
C TYR A 187 -6.32 7.60 -14.83
N LYS A 188 -6.64 7.16 -16.05
CA LYS A 188 -6.79 8.03 -17.23
C LYS A 188 -7.82 9.14 -17.01
N LYS A 189 -8.90 8.86 -16.28
CA LYS A 189 -9.97 9.84 -16.01
C LYS A 189 -9.55 11.05 -15.16
N ILE A 190 -8.38 11.00 -14.51
CA ILE A 190 -7.88 12.07 -13.66
C ILE A 190 -6.54 12.65 -14.12
N GLY A 191 -6.22 12.50 -15.40
CA GLY A 191 -5.05 13.16 -15.99
C GLY A 191 -3.76 12.34 -16.03
N GLY A 192 -3.83 11.00 -15.81
CA GLY A 192 -2.72 10.11 -16.15
C GLY A 192 -1.81 9.68 -15.00
N LYS A 193 -0.59 9.33 -15.37
CA LYS A 193 0.45 8.73 -14.52
C LYS A 193 1.24 9.76 -13.76
N ARG A 194 1.57 9.43 -12.51
CA ARG A 194 2.53 10.18 -11.73
C ARG A 194 3.89 9.51 -11.54
N ASP A 195 4.13 8.32 -11.97
CA ASP A 195 5.42 7.62 -11.90
C ASP A 195 5.68 6.85 -13.19
N ALA A 196 6.09 7.59 -14.22
CA ALA A 196 6.47 6.98 -15.49
C ALA A 196 7.73 6.11 -15.28
N GLN A 197 7.68 4.84 -15.70
CA GLN A 197 8.81 3.92 -15.60
C GLN A 197 9.06 3.22 -16.93
N ILE A 198 10.34 3.12 -17.31
CA ILE A 198 10.83 2.33 -18.43
C ILE A 198 11.50 1.08 -17.86
N GLY A 199 11.15 -0.08 -18.39
CA GLY A 199 11.63 -1.36 -17.88
C GLY A 199 10.91 -1.80 -16.61
N GLY A 200 11.25 -2.98 -16.14
CA GLY A 200 10.73 -3.59 -14.91
C GLY A 200 11.85 -4.15 -14.07
N GLY A 201 11.55 -5.00 -13.11
CA GLY A 201 12.55 -5.84 -12.46
C GLY A 201 13.29 -6.70 -13.49
N HIS A 202 14.56 -7.00 -13.21
CA HIS A 202 15.37 -7.93 -14.02
C HIS A 202 15.55 -7.52 -15.51
N SER A 203 15.91 -6.26 -15.75
CA SER A 203 15.80 -5.62 -17.07
C SER A 203 17.06 -5.66 -17.95
N LEU A 204 18.27 -5.77 -17.40
CA LEU A 204 19.51 -5.50 -18.14
C LEU A 204 19.78 -6.46 -19.31
N GLY A 205 19.70 -7.76 -19.09
CA GLY A 205 20.07 -8.79 -20.06
C GLY A 205 18.87 -9.48 -20.72
N ASN A 206 17.76 -8.77 -20.90
CA ASN A 206 16.55 -9.30 -21.52
C ASN A 206 16.03 -8.38 -22.64
N LYS A 207 14.79 -8.57 -23.08
CA LYS A 207 14.14 -7.82 -24.16
C LYS A 207 14.07 -6.29 -23.93
N TYR A 208 14.34 -5.80 -22.72
CA TYR A 208 14.25 -4.36 -22.47
C TYR A 208 15.46 -3.59 -22.99
N TYR A 209 16.69 -4.13 -22.83
CA TYR A 209 17.92 -3.44 -23.23
C TYR A 209 18.86 -4.35 -24.04
N ILE A 210 19.77 -5.06 -23.40
CA ILE A 210 20.75 -5.92 -24.10
C ILE A 210 20.11 -7.29 -24.38
N ASN A 211 19.23 -7.31 -25.37
CA ASN A 211 18.43 -8.48 -25.74
C ASN A 211 19.33 -9.59 -26.34
N PRO A 212 19.40 -10.78 -25.72
CA PRO A 212 20.25 -11.88 -26.21
C PRO A 212 19.80 -12.43 -27.58
N GLN A 213 18.55 -12.27 -27.99
CA GLN A 213 18.11 -12.64 -29.33
C GLN A 213 18.66 -11.68 -30.40
N LYS A 214 18.92 -10.41 -30.02
CA LYS A 214 19.42 -9.38 -30.94
C LYS A 214 20.96 -9.36 -30.99
N TYR A 215 21.61 -9.54 -29.84
CA TYR A 215 23.02 -9.20 -29.73
C TYR A 215 23.96 -10.37 -29.46
N PHE A 216 23.48 -11.55 -29.02
CA PHE A 216 24.39 -12.59 -28.55
C PHE A 216 25.25 -13.20 -29.64
N GLU A 217 24.75 -13.37 -30.86
CA GLU A 217 25.50 -13.99 -31.97
C GLU A 217 26.65 -13.09 -32.43
N ALA A 218 26.38 -11.77 -32.53
CA ALA A 218 27.39 -10.80 -32.96
C ALA A 218 28.35 -10.39 -31.81
N HIS A 219 27.87 -10.41 -30.55
CA HIS A 219 28.56 -9.89 -29.40
C HIS A 219 28.47 -10.84 -28.18
N PRO A 220 28.97 -12.08 -28.28
CA PRO A 220 28.93 -13.00 -27.16
C PRO A 220 29.71 -12.51 -25.94
N GLU A 221 30.75 -11.67 -26.15
CA GLU A 221 31.58 -11.07 -25.10
C GLU A 221 30.82 -10.09 -24.20
N TRP A 222 29.64 -9.60 -24.59
CA TRP A 222 28.78 -8.75 -23.77
C TRP A 222 28.06 -9.53 -22.66
N TYR A 223 27.98 -10.86 -22.79
CA TYR A 223 27.31 -11.75 -21.86
C TYR A 223 28.28 -12.42 -20.89
N GLY A 224 27.77 -12.85 -19.75
CA GLY A 224 28.59 -13.38 -18.69
C GLY A 224 29.42 -14.61 -19.09
N LEU A 225 30.69 -14.61 -18.69
CA LEU A 225 31.56 -15.77 -18.77
C LEU A 225 31.30 -16.66 -17.55
N VAL A 226 30.63 -17.80 -17.77
CA VAL A 226 30.25 -18.75 -16.72
C VAL A 226 30.66 -20.15 -17.16
N GLY A 227 31.39 -20.87 -16.32
CA GLY A 227 31.89 -22.21 -16.69
C GLY A 227 32.80 -22.21 -17.93
N GLY A 228 33.57 -21.14 -18.14
CA GLY A 228 34.47 -21.01 -19.30
C GLY A 228 33.77 -20.60 -20.62
N LYS A 229 32.45 -20.39 -20.62
CA LYS A 229 31.69 -20.06 -21.83
C LYS A 229 30.86 -18.80 -21.63
N ARG A 230 30.70 -17.98 -22.70
CA ARG A 230 29.75 -16.89 -22.75
C ARG A 230 28.34 -17.47 -22.85
N THR A 231 27.42 -16.99 -21.99
CA THR A 231 26.15 -17.67 -21.77
C THR A 231 24.99 -16.69 -21.75
N LYS A 232 23.88 -17.02 -22.43
CA LYS A 232 22.58 -16.30 -22.34
C LYS A 232 21.91 -16.61 -20.99
N GLY A 233 21.05 -15.71 -20.51
CA GLY A 233 20.26 -15.92 -19.27
C GLY A 233 21.07 -15.82 -17.97
N VAL A 234 22.27 -15.26 -18.03
CA VAL A 234 23.13 -14.93 -16.88
C VAL A 234 23.39 -13.42 -16.85
N GLN A 235 24.00 -12.92 -15.79
CA GLN A 235 24.33 -11.50 -15.73
C GLN A 235 25.28 -11.10 -16.85
N LEU A 236 25.14 -9.87 -17.37
CA LEU A 236 25.99 -9.34 -18.44
C LEU A 236 27.46 -9.22 -17.99
N CYS A 237 28.37 -9.01 -18.96
CA CYS A 237 29.76 -8.65 -18.71
C CYS A 237 29.87 -7.17 -18.39
N HIS A 238 29.71 -6.79 -17.12
CA HIS A 238 29.60 -5.39 -16.70
C HIS A 238 30.87 -4.57 -16.92
N SER A 239 32.03 -5.20 -17.09
CA SER A 239 33.29 -4.53 -17.44
C SER A 239 33.45 -4.27 -18.92
N ASN A 240 32.62 -4.82 -19.81
CA ASN A 240 32.72 -4.64 -21.25
C ASN A 240 32.23 -3.24 -21.65
N GLN A 241 33.13 -2.43 -22.21
CA GLN A 241 32.86 -1.00 -22.52
C GLN A 241 31.91 -0.84 -23.71
N GLU A 242 31.98 -1.70 -24.73
CA GLU A 242 31.08 -1.62 -25.88
C GLU A 242 29.63 -1.99 -25.48
N MET A 243 29.47 -3.00 -24.62
CA MET A 243 28.17 -3.31 -24.03
C MET A 243 27.58 -2.13 -23.25
N ARG A 244 28.41 -1.40 -22.47
CA ARG A 244 27.99 -0.21 -21.73
C ARG A 244 27.54 0.92 -22.66
N LYS A 245 28.28 1.17 -23.75
CA LYS A 245 27.92 2.17 -24.75
C LYS A 245 26.58 1.79 -25.40
N GLN A 246 26.42 0.54 -25.83
CA GLN A 246 25.16 0.07 -26.40
C GLN A 246 23.99 0.18 -25.41
N LEU A 247 24.20 -0.14 -24.12
CA LEU A 247 23.20 0.03 -23.09
C LEU A 247 22.76 1.50 -22.95
N LEU A 248 23.70 2.44 -22.97
CA LEU A 248 23.41 3.86 -22.92
C LEU A 248 22.57 4.30 -24.11
N GLU A 249 22.89 3.86 -25.32
CA GLU A 249 22.12 4.16 -26.55
C GLU A 249 20.70 3.56 -26.49
N GLU A 250 20.53 2.32 -26.00
CA GLU A 250 19.22 1.71 -25.81
C GLU A 250 18.37 2.50 -24.79
N VAL A 251 18.99 3.02 -23.70
CA VAL A 251 18.31 3.86 -22.72
C VAL A 251 17.90 5.20 -23.32
N LYS A 252 18.80 5.88 -24.05
CA LYS A 252 18.51 7.16 -24.73
C LYS A 252 17.38 7.00 -25.74
N ALA A 253 17.40 5.95 -26.57
CA ALA A 253 16.35 5.68 -27.53
C ALA A 253 14.97 5.50 -26.87
N LYS A 254 14.92 4.80 -25.75
CA LYS A 254 13.67 4.61 -24.98
C LYS A 254 13.19 5.91 -24.30
N LEU A 255 14.09 6.71 -23.77
CA LEU A 255 13.77 8.02 -23.20
C LEU A 255 13.22 8.95 -24.29
N LYS A 256 13.88 8.98 -25.48
CA LYS A 256 13.41 9.75 -26.62
C LYS A 256 12.01 9.32 -27.06
N ALA A 257 11.79 8.03 -27.30
CA ALA A 257 10.49 7.51 -27.70
C ALA A 257 9.39 7.87 -26.68
N ARG A 258 9.73 7.86 -25.38
CA ARG A 258 8.80 8.24 -24.32
C ARG A 258 8.51 9.73 -24.30
N LYS A 259 9.52 10.56 -24.54
CA LYS A 259 9.37 12.00 -24.68
C LYS A 259 8.49 12.36 -25.87
N ASP A 260 8.76 11.74 -27.03
CA ASP A 260 8.03 11.98 -28.26
C ASP A 260 6.55 11.55 -28.16
N SER A 261 6.25 10.51 -27.38
CA SER A 261 4.87 10.07 -27.12
C SER A 261 4.12 10.88 -26.06
N GLY A 262 4.75 11.89 -25.45
CA GLY A 262 4.17 12.65 -24.34
C GLY A 262 3.95 11.85 -23.06
N ALA A 263 4.55 10.65 -22.95
CA ALA A 263 4.35 9.73 -21.83
C ALA A 263 5.34 9.90 -20.68
N PHE A 264 6.03 11.06 -20.59
CA PHE A 264 6.72 11.44 -19.37
C PHE A 264 5.69 11.65 -18.25
N ASP A 265 6.14 11.44 -17.03
CA ASP A 265 5.40 11.85 -15.84
C ASP A 265 5.08 13.36 -15.93
N LEU A 266 4.01 13.77 -15.26
CA LEU A 266 3.52 15.15 -15.25
C LEU A 266 4.54 16.16 -14.69
N ASP A 267 5.52 15.70 -13.89
CA ASP A 267 6.65 16.49 -13.41
C ASP A 267 7.88 16.41 -14.33
N GLY A 268 7.77 15.70 -15.44
CA GLY A 268 8.87 15.40 -16.34
C GLY A 268 9.86 14.37 -15.81
N ILE A 269 9.51 13.66 -14.71
CA ILE A 269 10.33 12.61 -14.11
C ILE A 269 10.03 11.29 -14.84
N THR A 270 11.08 10.57 -15.20
CA THR A 270 10.95 9.20 -15.71
C THR A 270 11.97 8.31 -15.02
N TYR A 271 11.50 7.20 -14.50
CA TYR A 271 12.36 6.18 -13.91
C TYR A 271 12.77 5.15 -14.97
N VAL A 272 14.07 4.91 -15.07
CA VAL A 272 14.67 3.89 -15.95
C VAL A 272 15.15 2.76 -15.07
N SER A 273 14.52 1.61 -15.13
CA SER A 273 14.92 0.44 -14.36
C SER A 273 16.12 -0.24 -14.99
N LEU A 274 17.22 -0.31 -14.28
CA LEU A 274 18.43 -1.05 -14.63
C LEU A 274 18.73 -2.04 -13.51
N SER A 275 18.35 -3.29 -13.70
CA SER A 275 18.45 -4.32 -12.67
C SER A 275 19.00 -5.61 -13.23
N TYR A 276 19.73 -6.36 -12.41
CA TYR A 276 20.19 -7.71 -12.72
C TYR A 276 19.03 -8.63 -13.11
N LEU A 277 19.34 -9.64 -13.91
CA LEU A 277 18.43 -10.76 -14.15
C LEU A 277 18.20 -11.54 -12.85
N ASP A 278 17.09 -12.25 -12.76
CA ASP A 278 16.81 -13.18 -11.65
C ASP A 278 17.70 -14.43 -11.77
N SER A 279 18.99 -14.22 -11.59
CA SER A 279 20.04 -15.24 -11.74
C SER A 279 21.23 -14.89 -10.85
N ASN A 280 21.76 -15.87 -10.13
CA ASN A 280 22.98 -15.74 -9.32
C ASN A 280 24.28 -16.06 -10.09
N LYS A 281 24.18 -16.20 -11.42
CA LYS A 281 25.33 -16.50 -12.28
C LYS A 281 25.96 -15.20 -12.81
N PHE A 282 27.05 -14.78 -12.18
CA PHE A 282 27.81 -13.57 -12.52
C PHE A 282 28.97 -13.88 -13.47
N CYS A 283 29.36 -12.88 -14.27
CA CYS A 283 30.51 -12.96 -15.16
C CYS A 283 31.81 -13.17 -14.37
N LYS A 284 32.61 -14.15 -14.77
CA LYS A 284 33.88 -14.53 -14.14
C LYS A 284 35.11 -14.14 -14.96
N CYS A 285 35.02 -13.25 -15.94
CA CYS A 285 36.17 -12.75 -16.68
C CYS A 285 37.10 -11.94 -15.75
N PRO A 286 38.40 -11.78 -16.08
CA PRO A 286 39.36 -11.05 -15.27
C PRO A 286 38.92 -9.63 -14.93
N GLU A 287 38.41 -8.89 -15.91
CA GLU A 287 37.99 -7.50 -15.74
C GLU A 287 36.75 -7.37 -14.83
N CYS A 288 35.79 -8.29 -14.93
CA CYS A 288 34.66 -8.30 -14.00
C CYS A 288 35.08 -8.66 -12.56
N LYS A 289 36.10 -9.53 -12.39
CA LYS A 289 36.67 -9.81 -11.06
C LYS A 289 37.36 -8.58 -10.48
N LYS A 290 38.13 -7.84 -11.31
CA LYS A 290 38.76 -6.57 -10.90
C LYS A 290 37.71 -5.55 -10.47
N LEU A 291 36.69 -5.31 -11.31
CA LEU A 291 35.57 -4.42 -10.99
C LEU A 291 34.86 -4.83 -9.68
N LEU A 292 34.62 -6.11 -9.47
CA LEU A 292 34.05 -6.61 -8.20
C LEU A 292 34.94 -6.30 -7.00
N ALA A 293 36.26 -6.44 -7.13
CA ALA A 293 37.21 -6.14 -6.06
C ALA A 293 37.28 -4.65 -5.74
N GLU A 294 37.16 -3.77 -6.73
CA GLU A 294 37.08 -2.32 -6.55
C GLU A 294 35.91 -1.91 -5.64
N TRP A 295 34.80 -2.65 -5.72
CA TRP A 295 33.63 -2.48 -4.85
C TRP A 295 33.67 -3.33 -3.57
N GLY A 296 34.86 -3.75 -3.15
CA GLY A 296 35.05 -4.53 -1.92
C GLY A 296 34.42 -5.92 -1.96
N GLY A 297 34.29 -6.52 -3.13
CA GLY A 297 33.68 -7.84 -3.33
C GLY A 297 32.13 -7.83 -3.30
N SER A 298 31.52 -6.66 -3.27
CA SER A 298 30.06 -6.55 -3.26
C SER A 298 29.46 -6.84 -4.64
N ARG A 299 28.56 -7.83 -4.73
CA ARG A 299 27.90 -8.20 -5.99
C ARG A 299 27.04 -7.11 -6.59
N VAL A 300 26.48 -6.19 -5.77
CA VAL A 300 25.74 -5.04 -6.28
C VAL A 300 26.66 -3.96 -6.87
N GLY A 301 27.93 -3.92 -6.49
CA GLY A 301 28.87 -2.88 -6.91
C GLY A 301 28.96 -2.68 -8.42
N PRO A 302 29.25 -3.71 -9.23
CA PRO A 302 29.27 -3.59 -10.69
C PRO A 302 27.95 -3.12 -11.32
N LEU A 303 26.83 -3.36 -10.67
CA LEU A 303 25.52 -2.85 -11.09
C LEU A 303 25.41 -1.33 -10.81
N LEU A 304 25.85 -0.88 -9.63
CA LEU A 304 25.87 0.53 -9.27
C LEU A 304 26.80 1.32 -10.19
N ASP A 305 27.93 0.72 -10.59
CA ASP A 305 28.89 1.32 -11.52
C ASP A 305 28.26 1.56 -12.89
N ILE A 306 27.52 0.57 -13.43
CA ILE A 306 26.75 0.74 -14.68
C ILE A 306 25.65 1.80 -14.52
N CYS A 307 24.95 1.81 -13.38
CA CYS A 307 23.92 2.82 -13.11
C CYS A 307 24.51 4.23 -13.10
N ASN A 308 25.69 4.44 -12.49
CA ASN A 308 26.41 5.71 -12.54
C ASN A 308 26.78 6.09 -13.97
N TYR A 309 27.36 5.17 -14.73
CA TYR A 309 27.74 5.38 -16.13
C TYR A 309 26.55 5.85 -16.99
N VAL A 310 25.41 5.14 -16.91
CA VAL A 310 24.21 5.51 -17.67
C VAL A 310 23.63 6.82 -17.17
N ALA A 311 23.55 7.03 -15.83
CA ALA A 311 23.01 8.26 -15.27
C ALA A 311 23.78 9.50 -15.73
N SER A 312 25.13 9.43 -15.73
CA SER A 312 25.99 10.49 -16.24
C SER A 312 25.82 10.73 -17.75
N GLY A 313 25.66 9.64 -18.51
CA GLY A 313 25.51 9.73 -19.97
C GLY A 313 24.18 10.28 -20.46
N ILE A 314 23.15 10.33 -19.61
CA ILE A 314 21.83 10.87 -19.95
C ILE A 314 21.50 12.21 -19.29
N GLU A 315 22.31 12.67 -18.33
CA GLU A 315 21.97 13.80 -17.45
C GLU A 315 21.74 15.11 -18.21
N GLU A 316 22.58 15.41 -19.19
CA GLU A 316 22.49 16.65 -19.96
C GLU A 316 21.20 16.71 -20.77
N GLU A 317 20.83 15.60 -21.44
CA GLU A 317 19.66 15.53 -22.30
C GLU A 317 18.36 15.27 -21.52
N TYR A 318 18.45 14.51 -20.42
CA TYR A 318 17.31 14.09 -19.57
C TYR A 318 17.59 14.35 -18.08
N PRO A 319 17.73 15.61 -17.62
CA PRO A 319 18.16 15.93 -16.26
C PRO A 319 17.22 15.44 -15.17
N LYS A 320 15.95 15.17 -15.52
CA LYS A 320 14.94 14.62 -14.61
C LYS A 320 14.76 13.10 -14.71
N ALA A 321 15.50 12.44 -15.60
CA ALA A 321 15.49 10.98 -15.64
C ALA A 321 16.24 10.41 -14.42
N ARG A 322 15.66 9.39 -13.81
CA ARG A 322 16.19 8.73 -12.62
C ARG A 322 16.44 7.26 -12.90
N ILE A 323 17.62 6.77 -12.62
CA ILE A 323 17.95 5.35 -12.72
C ILE A 323 17.46 4.65 -11.47
N LEU A 324 16.69 3.59 -11.64
CA LEU A 324 16.18 2.75 -10.56
C LEU A 324 16.84 1.38 -10.65
N THR A 325 17.65 1.03 -9.66
CA THR A 325 18.27 -0.30 -9.58
C THR A 325 17.73 -1.11 -8.41
N LEU A 326 18.03 -2.41 -8.38
CA LEU A 326 17.48 -3.35 -7.40
C LEU A 326 18.60 -4.02 -6.59
N ALA A 327 18.58 -3.81 -5.28
CA ALA A 327 19.33 -4.59 -4.31
C ALA A 327 18.45 -5.75 -3.82
N TYR A 328 18.81 -6.98 -4.21
CA TYR A 328 17.92 -8.13 -4.12
C TYR A 328 18.74 -9.42 -3.89
N TRP A 329 18.17 -10.38 -3.20
CA TRP A 329 18.70 -11.72 -3.00
C TRP A 329 20.20 -11.75 -2.68
N ASP A 330 21.06 -12.30 -3.56
CA ASP A 330 22.52 -12.43 -3.39
C ASP A 330 23.27 -11.08 -3.45
N TRP A 331 22.64 -10.04 -3.91
CA TRP A 331 23.20 -8.68 -4.03
C TRP A 331 22.41 -7.62 -3.25
N VAL A 332 21.70 -8.05 -2.20
CA VAL A 332 20.95 -7.13 -1.31
C VAL A 332 21.86 -6.38 -0.35
N GLU A 333 23.03 -6.93 -0.03
CA GLU A 333 23.96 -6.34 0.92
C GLU A 333 24.59 -5.06 0.34
N PRO A 334 24.63 -3.96 1.11
CA PRO A 334 25.31 -2.73 0.70
C PRO A 334 26.80 -2.99 0.49
N PRO A 335 27.44 -2.28 -0.46
CA PRO A 335 28.88 -2.41 -0.68
C PRO A 335 29.66 -1.85 0.51
N LYS A 336 30.67 -2.61 0.98
CA LYS A 336 31.58 -2.18 2.05
C LYS A 336 32.57 -1.08 1.59
N LYS A 337 32.84 -1.04 0.29
CA LYS A 337 33.68 -0.03 -0.36
C LYS A 337 32.88 0.59 -1.50
N VAL A 338 32.82 1.90 -1.52
CA VAL A 338 32.16 2.71 -2.57
C VAL A 338 33.25 3.53 -3.25
N PRO A 339 33.79 3.10 -4.39
CA PRO A 339 34.92 3.76 -5.04
C PRO A 339 34.57 5.15 -5.60
N SER A 340 33.30 5.35 -5.94
CA SER A 340 32.76 6.65 -6.37
C SER A 340 31.35 6.83 -5.80
N ALA A 341 31.00 8.06 -5.41
CA ALA A 341 29.65 8.38 -4.95
C ALA A 341 28.61 8.00 -6.01
N LEU A 342 27.45 7.53 -5.55
CA LEU A 342 26.36 7.30 -6.46
C LEU A 342 25.88 8.60 -7.10
N HIS A 343 25.71 8.60 -8.42
CA HIS A 343 25.17 9.72 -9.16
C HIS A 343 23.82 10.16 -8.55
N ARG A 344 23.59 11.48 -8.49
CA ARG A 344 22.40 12.06 -7.84
C ARG A 344 21.06 11.52 -8.37
N ASN A 345 21.03 11.03 -9.60
CA ASN A 345 19.86 10.44 -10.26
C ASN A 345 19.79 8.92 -10.12
N VAL A 346 20.66 8.26 -9.34
CA VAL A 346 20.60 6.81 -9.07
C VAL A 346 19.84 6.54 -7.78
N TYR A 347 18.77 5.79 -7.88
CA TYR A 347 17.89 5.33 -6.80
C TYR A 347 18.06 3.83 -6.60
N VAL A 348 18.10 3.38 -5.35
CA VAL A 348 18.28 1.97 -5.02
C VAL A 348 17.00 1.41 -4.42
N THR A 349 16.43 0.42 -5.08
CA THR A 349 15.32 -0.37 -4.55
C THR A 349 15.87 -1.51 -3.69
N ILE A 350 15.48 -1.55 -2.43
CA ILE A 350 15.86 -2.61 -1.50
C ILE A 350 14.68 -3.55 -1.37
N CYS A 351 14.92 -4.83 -1.66
CA CYS A 351 13.91 -5.86 -1.46
C CYS A 351 13.87 -6.28 0.01
N GLN A 352 12.69 -6.16 0.63
CA GLN A 352 12.46 -6.53 2.02
C GLN A 352 12.00 -7.99 2.11
N ASN A 353 12.93 -8.86 2.51
CA ASN A 353 12.71 -10.30 2.66
C ASN A 353 12.84 -10.79 4.12
N GLY A 354 12.67 -9.89 5.08
CA GLY A 354 12.77 -10.17 6.52
C GLY A 354 11.66 -11.08 7.06
N ASN A 355 11.67 -11.28 8.37
CA ASN A 355 10.59 -11.96 9.06
C ASN A 355 9.38 -11.02 9.21
N LYS A 356 8.30 -11.29 8.50
CA LYS A 356 7.06 -10.50 8.54
C LYS A 356 6.21 -10.70 9.82
N ALA A 357 6.72 -11.45 10.80
CA ALA A 357 6.17 -11.48 12.16
C ALA A 357 6.90 -10.51 13.12
N LEU A 358 7.83 -9.69 12.62
CA LEU A 358 8.62 -8.76 13.43
C LEU A 358 8.73 -7.40 12.74
N PRO A 359 8.60 -6.28 13.48
CA PRO A 359 8.94 -4.96 12.95
C PRO A 359 10.39 -4.92 12.46
N ILE A 360 10.64 -4.21 11.37
CA ILE A 360 12.00 -4.08 10.80
C ILE A 360 12.98 -3.53 11.83
N LYS A 361 12.56 -2.60 12.68
CA LYS A 361 13.39 -1.96 13.71
C LYS A 361 14.00 -2.91 14.74
N VAL A 362 13.44 -4.12 14.91
CA VAL A 362 13.97 -5.16 15.81
C VAL A 362 14.67 -6.31 15.06
N GLN A 363 14.82 -6.20 13.75
CA GLN A 363 15.53 -7.17 12.92
C GLN A 363 16.92 -6.64 12.56
N ASP A 364 17.93 -6.96 13.36
CA ASP A 364 19.29 -6.40 13.25
C ASP A 364 19.83 -6.37 11.81
N THR A 365 19.70 -7.49 11.09
CA THR A 365 20.19 -7.59 9.71
C THR A 365 19.45 -6.63 8.76
N GLN A 366 18.12 -6.54 8.88
CA GLN A 366 17.32 -5.66 8.01
C GLN A 366 17.60 -4.18 8.34
N MET A 367 17.61 -3.86 9.63
CA MET A 367 17.89 -2.50 10.09
C MET A 367 19.29 -2.03 9.70
N ARG A 368 20.31 -2.88 9.88
CA ARG A 368 21.68 -2.59 9.44
C ARG A 368 21.73 -2.32 7.92
N ARG A 369 21.14 -3.20 7.10
CA ARG A 369 21.08 -3.03 5.64
C ARG A 369 20.48 -1.68 5.24
N LEU A 370 19.31 -1.38 5.77
CA LEU A 370 18.62 -0.12 5.47
C LEU A 370 19.44 1.10 5.90
N THR A 371 20.02 1.05 7.10
CA THR A 371 20.87 2.14 7.62
C THR A 371 22.12 2.34 6.77
N GLU A 372 22.80 1.28 6.36
CA GLU A 372 23.98 1.36 5.51
C GLU A 372 23.62 1.87 4.10
N TRP A 373 22.52 1.37 3.50
CA TRP A 373 22.03 1.87 2.23
C TRP A 373 21.59 3.34 2.28
N SER A 374 20.99 3.80 3.39
CA SER A 374 20.59 5.21 3.54
C SER A 374 21.78 6.16 3.55
N LYS A 375 22.96 5.71 4.00
CA LYS A 375 24.23 6.47 3.93
C LYS A 375 24.80 6.52 2.50
N ILE A 376 24.64 5.44 1.73
CA ILE A 376 25.16 5.35 0.35
C ILE A 376 24.25 6.14 -0.63
N ALA A 377 22.95 6.09 -0.43
CA ALA A 377 21.96 6.75 -1.30
C ALA A 377 20.99 7.62 -0.47
N PRO A 378 21.45 8.68 0.21
CA PRO A 378 20.61 9.49 1.09
C PRO A 378 19.45 10.13 0.32
N GLY A 379 18.21 9.92 0.82
CA GLY A 379 16.99 10.41 0.19
C GLY A 379 16.66 9.78 -1.18
N ARG A 380 17.29 8.66 -1.53
CA ARG A 380 17.12 7.97 -2.83
C ARG A 380 16.87 6.47 -2.68
N LEU A 381 16.38 6.06 -1.50
CA LEU A 381 15.97 4.69 -1.26
C LEU A 381 14.54 4.46 -1.74
N THR A 382 14.34 3.28 -2.26
CA THR A 382 13.03 2.71 -2.61
C THR A 382 12.89 1.37 -1.92
N ILE A 383 11.71 1.02 -1.49
CA ILE A 383 11.40 -0.30 -0.94
C ILE A 383 10.55 -1.08 -1.93
N TRP A 384 10.93 -2.33 -2.16
CA TRP A 384 10.07 -3.35 -2.70
C TRP A 384 9.76 -4.34 -1.59
N ASP A 385 8.58 -4.23 -1.05
CA ASP A 385 8.11 -5.05 0.05
C ASP A 385 7.39 -6.31 -0.46
N TRP A 386 7.45 -7.40 0.32
CA TRP A 386 6.74 -8.64 0.03
C TRP A 386 5.69 -8.87 1.11
N ASP A 387 4.44 -8.72 0.73
CA ASP A 387 3.30 -8.66 1.64
C ASP A 387 2.31 -9.80 1.41
N ALA A 388 2.81 -10.93 0.93
CA ALA A 388 2.05 -12.17 0.75
C ALA A 388 2.89 -13.40 1.04
N CYS A 389 2.22 -14.50 1.38
CA CYS A 389 2.84 -15.81 1.35
C CYS A 389 2.70 -16.40 -0.07
N PHE A 390 3.73 -16.32 -0.91
CA PHE A 390 3.68 -16.78 -2.30
C PHE A 390 3.47 -18.29 -2.46
N ARG A 391 3.67 -19.07 -1.40
CA ARG A 391 3.33 -20.50 -1.40
C ARG A 391 1.85 -20.76 -1.13
N ASN A 392 1.14 -19.79 -0.56
CA ASN A 392 -0.29 -19.89 -0.36
C ASN A 392 -0.90 -18.50 -0.13
N TYR A 393 -1.62 -17.99 -1.13
CA TYR A 393 -2.28 -16.69 -1.08
C TYR A 393 -3.59 -16.67 -0.30
N ILE A 394 -4.15 -17.85 0.02
CA ILE A 394 -5.51 -17.96 0.59
C ILE A 394 -5.45 -17.95 2.12
N THR A 395 -4.42 -18.60 2.70
CA THR A 395 -4.34 -18.76 4.16
C THR A 395 -3.99 -17.45 4.88
N PRO A 396 -4.43 -17.31 6.14
CA PRO A 396 -4.15 -16.12 6.93
C PRO A 396 -2.67 -15.75 6.97
N HIS A 397 -2.38 -14.48 6.68
CA HIS A 397 -1.05 -13.89 6.71
C HIS A 397 -1.10 -12.54 7.43
N PRO A 398 -1.29 -12.55 8.78
CA PRO A 398 -1.61 -11.36 9.56
C PRO A 398 -0.37 -10.49 9.82
N ILE A 399 0.08 -9.76 8.81
CA ILE A 399 1.27 -8.90 8.87
C ILE A 399 0.94 -7.40 8.94
N TYR A 400 -0.33 -7.05 8.84
CA TYR A 400 -0.81 -5.67 8.77
C TYR A 400 -0.52 -4.84 10.04
N HIS A 401 -0.29 -5.48 11.19
CA HIS A 401 0.14 -4.81 12.42
C HIS A 401 1.55 -4.20 12.35
N LEU A 402 2.33 -4.55 11.31
CA LEU A 402 3.68 -4.01 11.11
C LEU A 402 3.70 -2.72 10.32
N TYR A 403 2.69 -2.46 9.49
CA TYR A 403 2.76 -1.42 8.47
C TYR A 403 3.11 -0.05 9.03
N ALA A 404 2.44 0.38 10.11
CA ALA A 404 2.71 1.67 10.71
C ALA A 404 4.17 1.80 11.21
N ASP A 405 4.66 0.80 11.94
CA ASP A 405 6.02 0.77 12.48
C ASP A 405 7.09 0.72 11.39
N ASP A 406 6.88 -0.12 10.37
CA ASP A 406 7.82 -0.28 9.27
C ASP A 406 7.84 0.98 8.39
N PHE A 407 6.68 1.61 8.13
CA PHE A 407 6.62 2.85 7.35
C PHE A 407 7.22 4.04 8.09
N LYS A 408 7.06 4.14 9.41
CA LYS A 408 7.80 5.11 10.23
C LYS A 408 9.30 4.91 10.10
N THR A 409 9.76 3.66 10.19
CA THR A 409 11.17 3.30 9.99
C THR A 409 11.67 3.70 8.59
N PHE A 410 10.90 3.43 7.54
CA PHE A 410 11.26 3.83 6.17
C PHE A 410 11.32 5.35 6.01
N ARG A 411 10.33 6.08 6.54
CA ARG A 411 10.33 7.55 6.53
C ARG A 411 11.57 8.11 7.20
N ASP A 412 11.89 7.62 8.39
CA ASP A 412 13.00 8.13 9.22
C ASP A 412 14.37 7.86 8.58
N LEU A 413 14.47 6.81 7.76
CA LEU A 413 15.64 6.50 6.93
C LEU A 413 15.65 7.22 5.56
N GLY A 414 14.69 8.11 5.31
CA GLY A 414 14.64 8.92 4.08
C GLY A 414 14.22 8.14 2.84
N VAL A 415 13.51 7.02 2.99
CA VAL A 415 12.91 6.30 1.86
C VAL A 415 11.91 7.19 1.14
N LYS A 416 11.96 7.21 -0.20
CA LYS A 416 11.07 8.05 -1.02
C LYS A 416 9.95 7.28 -1.70
N ARG A 417 10.12 5.99 -1.91
CA ARG A 417 9.18 5.19 -2.67
C ARG A 417 8.97 3.84 -1.99
N VAL A 418 7.73 3.44 -1.85
CA VAL A 418 7.37 2.13 -1.29
C VAL A 418 6.40 1.46 -2.24
N SER A 419 6.78 0.28 -2.68
CA SER A 419 5.93 -0.64 -3.43
C SER A 419 5.90 -1.98 -2.75
N THR A 420 4.79 -2.69 -2.85
CA THR A 420 4.70 -4.06 -2.36
C THR A 420 4.21 -5.00 -3.43
N GLN A 421 4.52 -6.27 -3.26
CA GLN A 421 3.92 -7.37 -4.00
C GLN A 421 3.02 -8.14 -3.03
N MET A 422 1.73 -8.08 -3.32
CA MET A 422 0.69 -8.82 -2.59
C MET A 422 0.24 -10.04 -3.40
N GLU A 423 -0.82 -10.67 -3.00
CA GLU A 423 -1.42 -11.81 -3.69
C GLU A 423 -1.87 -11.50 -5.12
N HIS A 424 -1.76 -12.51 -6.01
CA HIS A 424 -2.09 -12.33 -7.42
C HIS A 424 -3.37 -13.03 -7.88
N GLY A 425 -3.87 -13.98 -7.15
CA GLY A 425 -4.95 -14.83 -7.64
C GLY A 425 -6.10 -15.09 -6.67
N ALA A 426 -5.98 -14.62 -5.44
CA ALA A 426 -6.96 -14.77 -4.38
C ALA A 426 -7.48 -13.39 -3.95
N VAL A 427 -8.19 -12.74 -4.86
CA VAL A 427 -8.56 -11.31 -4.78
C VAL A 427 -9.26 -10.91 -3.48
N PHE A 428 -9.91 -11.86 -2.83
CA PHE A 428 -10.76 -11.60 -1.67
C PHE A 428 -10.39 -12.44 -0.44
N ALA A 429 -9.33 -13.26 -0.50
CA ALA A 429 -8.92 -14.08 0.65
C ALA A 429 -8.15 -13.25 1.68
N ASP A 430 -8.11 -13.73 2.92
CA ASP A 430 -7.26 -13.24 4.01
C ASP A 430 -7.23 -11.71 4.19
N PHE A 431 -8.39 -11.10 4.36
CA PHE A 431 -8.48 -9.64 4.56
C PHE A 431 -7.81 -8.80 3.46
N VAL A 432 -7.74 -9.27 2.21
CA VAL A 432 -7.04 -8.57 1.12
C VAL A 432 -7.47 -7.11 0.97
N GLU A 433 -8.78 -6.80 1.00
CA GLU A 433 -9.24 -5.42 0.91
C GLU A 433 -8.86 -4.60 2.15
N LEU A 434 -9.01 -5.16 3.35
CA LEU A 434 -8.56 -4.52 4.58
C LEU A 434 -7.03 -4.25 4.54
N ARG A 435 -6.24 -5.25 4.18
CA ARG A 435 -4.78 -5.10 4.06
C ARG A 435 -4.40 -4.03 3.05
N THR A 436 -5.07 -4.01 1.89
CA THR A 436 -4.85 -2.99 0.86
C THR A 436 -5.22 -1.60 1.37
N TYR A 437 -6.36 -1.47 2.06
CA TYR A 437 -6.81 -0.24 2.69
C TYR A 437 -5.80 0.26 3.72
N LEU A 438 -5.43 -0.56 4.69
CA LEU A 438 -4.47 -0.21 5.74
C LEU A 438 -3.10 0.18 5.14
N TYR A 439 -2.59 -0.63 4.21
CA TYR A 439 -1.30 -0.36 3.56
C TYR A 439 -1.32 1.01 2.85
N ALA A 440 -2.35 1.29 2.07
CA ALA A 440 -2.47 2.54 1.33
C ALA A 440 -2.62 3.76 2.26
N LYS A 441 -3.47 3.66 3.28
CA LYS A 441 -3.70 4.74 4.26
C LYS A 441 -2.45 5.05 5.08
N LEU A 442 -1.73 4.02 5.50
CA LEU A 442 -0.49 4.17 6.28
C LEU A 442 0.69 4.63 5.42
N LEU A 443 0.73 4.31 4.12
CA LEU A 443 1.68 4.94 3.19
C LEU A 443 1.39 6.44 3.00
N TRP A 444 0.11 6.85 3.07
CA TRP A 444 -0.26 8.26 3.06
C TRP A 444 0.13 8.92 4.38
N ASN A 445 -0.29 8.35 5.50
CA ASN A 445 0.03 8.85 6.84
C ASN A 445 0.33 7.70 7.81
N PRO A 446 1.60 7.42 8.13
CA PRO A 446 1.99 6.32 9.01
C PRO A 446 1.67 6.55 10.51
N GLU A 447 1.16 7.73 10.87
CA GLU A 447 0.73 8.02 12.25
C GLU A 447 -0.72 7.60 12.56
N LEU A 448 -1.46 7.12 11.57
CA LEU A 448 -2.81 6.61 11.78
C LEU A 448 -2.81 5.35 12.64
N ASP A 449 -3.87 5.18 13.43
CA ASP A 449 -4.07 3.99 14.25
C ASP A 449 -4.56 2.81 13.41
N THR A 450 -3.74 1.77 13.30
CA THR A 450 -4.02 0.58 12.49
C THR A 450 -5.21 -0.21 13.02
N ASP A 451 -5.32 -0.35 14.36
CA ASP A 451 -6.38 -1.14 15.00
C ASP A 451 -7.74 -0.44 14.91
N GLU A 452 -7.76 0.88 15.09
CA GLU A 452 -8.97 1.67 14.92
C GLU A 452 -9.48 1.61 13.47
N MET A 453 -8.59 1.77 12.49
CA MET A 453 -8.93 1.63 11.08
C MET A 453 -9.43 0.23 10.71
N ALA A 454 -8.79 -0.81 11.25
CA ALA A 454 -9.20 -2.20 11.01
C ALA A 454 -10.58 -2.48 11.60
N LYS A 455 -10.81 -2.01 12.83
CA LYS A 455 -12.11 -2.12 13.50
C LYS A 455 -13.21 -1.41 12.72
N GLU A 456 -12.96 -0.17 12.27
CA GLU A 456 -13.94 0.60 11.49
C GLU A 456 -14.28 -0.09 10.15
N TRP A 457 -13.28 -0.71 9.51
CA TRP A 457 -13.47 -1.51 8.31
C TRP A 457 -14.35 -2.74 8.58
N ILE A 458 -14.00 -3.52 9.63
CA ILE A 458 -14.73 -4.74 10.00
C ILE A 458 -16.17 -4.42 10.37
N ASP A 459 -16.39 -3.38 11.17
CA ASP A 459 -17.73 -2.97 11.61
C ASP A 459 -18.63 -2.63 10.41
N HIS A 460 -18.11 -1.94 9.40
CA HIS A 460 -18.88 -1.59 8.21
C HIS A 460 -19.04 -2.77 7.24
N CYS A 461 -17.94 -3.46 6.92
CA CYS A 461 -17.95 -4.49 5.87
C CYS A 461 -18.54 -5.82 6.33
N CYS A 462 -18.55 -6.09 7.64
CA CYS A 462 -19.11 -7.33 8.20
C CYS A 462 -20.43 -7.12 8.96
N GLY A 463 -20.85 -5.88 9.23
CA GLY A 463 -22.16 -5.55 9.80
C GLY A 463 -22.52 -6.33 11.06
N ALA A 464 -23.62 -7.05 11.07
CA ALA A 464 -24.07 -7.83 12.22
C ALA A 464 -23.08 -8.94 12.67
N GLY A 465 -22.16 -9.37 11.78
CA GLY A 465 -21.10 -10.34 12.07
C GLY A 465 -19.80 -9.70 12.57
N SER A 466 -19.75 -8.38 12.74
CA SER A 466 -18.52 -7.66 13.04
C SER A 466 -17.89 -8.03 14.39
N VAL A 467 -18.68 -8.38 15.38
CA VAL A 467 -18.19 -8.80 16.71
C VAL A 467 -17.33 -10.06 16.58
N GLU A 468 -17.79 -11.05 15.85
CA GLU A 468 -17.09 -12.30 15.61
C GLU A 468 -15.84 -12.10 14.74
N ILE A 469 -15.94 -11.28 13.71
CA ILE A 469 -14.80 -11.02 12.83
C ILE A 469 -13.72 -10.18 13.54
N ASN A 470 -14.10 -9.23 14.39
CA ASN A 470 -13.14 -8.54 15.28
C ASN A 470 -12.49 -9.53 16.28
N ALA A 471 -13.25 -10.47 16.84
CA ALA A 471 -12.69 -11.51 17.70
C ALA A 471 -11.70 -12.41 16.94
N TYR A 472 -12.02 -12.78 15.71
CA TYR A 472 -11.09 -13.51 14.82
C TYR A 472 -9.83 -12.70 14.51
N TYR A 473 -9.96 -11.42 14.16
CA TYR A 473 -8.83 -10.52 13.92
C TYR A 473 -7.89 -10.46 15.14
N LYS A 474 -8.45 -10.29 16.34
CA LYS A 474 -7.67 -10.28 17.60
C LYS A 474 -7.10 -11.65 17.96
N LEU A 475 -7.76 -12.75 17.59
CA LEU A 475 -7.21 -14.10 17.75
C LEU A 475 -5.95 -14.28 16.89
N LEU A 476 -5.99 -13.85 15.62
CA LEU A 476 -4.82 -13.89 14.73
C LEU A 476 -3.68 -13.01 15.27
N GLU A 477 -4.01 -11.82 15.72
CA GLU A 477 -3.06 -10.90 16.35
C GLU A 477 -2.37 -11.56 17.55
N LYS A 478 -3.14 -12.08 18.50
CA LYS A 478 -2.61 -12.75 19.69
C LYS A 478 -1.75 -13.95 19.34
N ALA A 479 -2.15 -14.74 18.35
CA ALA A 479 -1.43 -15.94 17.94
C ALA A 479 -0.05 -15.63 17.35
N VAL A 480 0.10 -14.51 16.63
CA VAL A 480 1.36 -14.09 16.00
C VAL A 480 2.15 -13.12 16.89
N TRP A 481 1.44 -12.19 17.56
CA TRP A 481 2.02 -11.00 18.17
C TRP A 481 1.96 -11.03 19.70
N GLY A 482 1.29 -12.01 20.32
CA GLY A 482 1.08 -12.10 21.78
C GLY A 482 2.34 -12.25 22.62
N GLU A 483 3.51 -12.50 22.00
CA GLU A 483 4.81 -12.56 22.67
C GLU A 483 5.68 -11.35 22.32
N GLU A 484 6.55 -10.97 23.24
CA GLU A 484 7.58 -9.97 23.00
C GLU A 484 8.37 -10.27 21.71
N PRO A 485 8.65 -9.27 20.84
CA PRO A 485 9.26 -9.49 19.54
C PRO A 485 10.50 -10.37 19.55
N LYS A 486 11.39 -10.20 20.52
CA LYS A 486 12.63 -10.99 20.65
C LYS A 486 12.40 -12.45 21.05
N LYS A 487 11.27 -12.77 21.65
CA LYS A 487 10.89 -14.14 22.07
C LYS A 487 10.09 -14.87 21.00
N ARG A 488 9.59 -14.18 19.99
CA ARG A 488 8.75 -14.78 18.94
C ARG A 488 9.50 -15.81 18.13
N LYS A 489 9.04 -17.05 18.18
CA LYS A 489 9.51 -18.15 17.32
C LYS A 489 8.83 -18.16 15.96
N THR A 490 7.71 -17.46 15.83
CA THR A 490 6.92 -17.37 14.61
C THR A 490 7.69 -16.68 13.50
N ARG A 491 7.63 -17.23 12.28
CA ARG A 491 8.23 -16.65 11.09
C ARG A 491 7.19 -16.58 9.98
N ALA A 492 6.80 -15.38 9.63
CA ALA A 492 6.01 -15.11 8.44
C ALA A 492 6.94 -14.68 7.30
N ARG A 493 7.12 -15.54 6.30
CA ARG A 493 8.00 -15.31 5.16
C ARG A 493 7.26 -15.54 3.85
N MET A 494 7.70 -14.87 2.80
CA MET A 494 7.21 -14.98 1.44
C MET A 494 7.08 -16.43 0.92
N HIS A 495 8.03 -17.30 1.24
CA HIS A 495 8.01 -18.72 0.84
C HIS A 495 7.87 -19.68 2.02
N GLY A 496 7.66 -19.16 3.21
CA GLY A 496 7.55 -19.95 4.44
C GLY A 496 6.10 -20.33 4.74
N TYR A 497 5.46 -21.09 3.84
CA TYR A 497 4.18 -21.68 4.17
C TYR A 497 4.36 -22.80 5.17
N ASN A 498 3.92 -22.55 6.39
CA ASN A 498 3.68 -23.59 7.37
C ASN A 498 2.26 -23.37 7.90
N PRO A 499 1.25 -24.13 7.43
CA PRO A 499 -0.16 -23.86 7.69
C PRO A 499 -0.47 -23.98 9.18
N GLY A 500 -0.22 -22.90 9.90
CA GLY A 500 -0.51 -22.78 11.32
C GLY A 500 0.32 -23.64 12.26
N ARG A 501 1.39 -24.31 11.78
CA ARG A 501 2.31 -24.97 12.69
C ARG A 501 3.11 -23.91 13.45
N GLY A 502 2.77 -23.73 14.71
CA GLY A 502 3.45 -22.87 15.66
C GLY A 502 2.72 -21.60 16.06
N TRP A 503 1.79 -21.04 15.28
CA TRP A 503 1.03 -19.86 15.68
C TRP A 503 -0.49 -20.03 15.63
N LEU A 504 -1.04 -20.85 14.75
CA LEU A 504 -2.46 -21.15 14.71
C LEU A 504 -2.72 -22.60 15.12
N SER A 505 -2.94 -22.83 16.42
CA SER A 505 -3.23 -24.17 16.98
C SER A 505 -4.54 -24.74 16.45
N ALA A 506 -4.71 -26.06 16.53
CA ALA A 506 -5.98 -26.71 16.20
C ALA A 506 -7.16 -26.14 17.00
N SER A 507 -6.94 -25.82 18.27
CA SER A 507 -7.93 -25.13 19.12
C SER A 507 -8.29 -23.74 18.57
N ASN A 508 -7.30 -22.93 18.16
CA ASN A 508 -7.55 -21.63 17.56
C ASN A 508 -8.29 -21.75 16.21
N LEU A 509 -8.00 -22.77 15.41
CA LEU A 509 -8.73 -23.05 14.17
C LEU A 509 -10.21 -23.42 14.47
N GLY A 510 -10.46 -24.26 15.47
CA GLY A 510 -11.82 -24.58 15.91
C GLY A 510 -12.58 -23.34 16.38
N LYS A 511 -11.96 -22.48 17.18
CA LYS A 511 -12.54 -21.19 17.60
C LYS A 511 -12.82 -20.28 16.41
N SER A 512 -11.87 -20.15 15.49
CA SER A 512 -12.05 -19.34 14.28
C SER A 512 -13.22 -19.84 13.44
N PHE A 513 -13.36 -21.16 13.27
CA PHE A 513 -14.48 -21.76 12.57
C PHE A 513 -15.82 -21.36 13.21
N MET A 514 -15.94 -21.50 14.54
CA MET A 514 -17.16 -21.14 15.26
C MET A 514 -17.49 -19.64 15.13
N LEU A 515 -16.48 -18.76 15.20
CA LEU A 515 -16.67 -17.33 14.98
C LEU A 515 -17.24 -17.05 13.58
N PHE A 516 -16.70 -17.69 12.54
CA PHE A 516 -17.22 -17.50 11.18
C PHE A 516 -18.63 -18.08 11.01
N GLU A 517 -18.96 -19.25 11.56
CA GLU A 517 -20.31 -19.81 11.48
C GLU A 517 -21.34 -18.87 12.15
N ASN A 518 -21.01 -18.30 13.32
CA ASN A 518 -21.88 -17.35 14.00
C ASN A 518 -22.04 -16.04 13.20
N ALA A 519 -20.94 -15.51 12.66
CA ALA A 519 -20.96 -14.31 11.81
C ALA A 519 -21.80 -14.53 10.53
N LEU A 520 -21.66 -15.70 9.90
CA LEU A 520 -22.46 -16.08 8.72
C LEU A 520 -23.94 -16.15 9.04
N ALA A 521 -24.31 -16.75 10.18
CA ALA A 521 -25.70 -16.81 10.63
C ALA A 521 -26.28 -15.40 10.86
N LYS A 522 -25.53 -14.52 11.53
CA LYS A 522 -25.96 -13.14 11.82
C LYS A 522 -26.10 -12.27 10.57
N THR A 523 -25.32 -12.54 9.54
CA THR A 523 -25.30 -11.74 8.29
C THR A 523 -26.21 -12.30 7.19
N ALA A 524 -26.89 -13.44 7.38
CA ALA A 524 -27.66 -14.13 6.36
C ALA A 524 -28.72 -13.26 5.64
N GLY A 525 -29.24 -12.24 6.30
CA GLY A 525 -30.24 -11.30 5.76
C GLY A 525 -29.67 -10.16 4.90
N ASP A 526 -28.34 -9.94 4.90
CA ASP A 526 -27.70 -8.88 4.12
C ASP A 526 -26.65 -9.44 3.16
N LYS A 527 -26.95 -9.40 1.88
CA LYS A 527 -26.10 -9.96 0.81
C LYS A 527 -24.69 -9.38 0.81
N PHE A 528 -24.50 -8.11 1.14
CA PHE A 528 -23.20 -7.45 1.11
C PHE A 528 -22.31 -7.95 2.25
N THR A 529 -22.75 -7.82 3.49
CA THR A 529 -21.98 -8.24 4.66
C THR A 529 -21.79 -9.74 4.73
N HIS A 530 -22.84 -10.53 4.37
CA HIS A 530 -22.74 -11.98 4.27
C HIS A 530 -21.71 -12.43 3.23
N GLY A 531 -21.69 -11.79 2.05
CA GLY A 531 -20.71 -12.05 1.01
C GLY A 531 -19.27 -11.79 1.51
N ASN A 532 -19.04 -10.68 2.19
CA ASN A 532 -17.74 -10.37 2.77
C ASN A 532 -17.30 -11.39 3.82
N VAL A 533 -18.18 -11.77 4.75
CA VAL A 533 -17.88 -12.77 5.78
C VAL A 533 -17.58 -14.14 5.15
N ARG A 534 -18.35 -14.56 4.13
CA ARG A 534 -18.07 -15.80 3.38
C ARG A 534 -16.69 -15.76 2.73
N CYS A 535 -16.37 -14.66 2.09
CA CYS A 535 -15.08 -14.47 1.43
C CYS A 535 -13.91 -14.55 2.43
N LEU A 536 -14.01 -13.85 3.56
CA LEU A 536 -13.01 -13.86 4.63
C LEU A 536 -12.81 -15.25 5.23
N SER A 537 -13.84 -16.11 5.24
CA SER A 537 -13.74 -17.46 5.80
C SER A 537 -12.86 -18.41 5.00
N ALA A 538 -12.56 -18.11 3.73
CA ALA A 538 -11.85 -19.02 2.82
C ALA A 538 -10.49 -19.49 3.37
N GLY A 539 -9.69 -18.57 3.93
CA GLY A 539 -8.38 -18.90 4.48
C GLY A 539 -8.44 -19.78 5.71
N MET A 540 -9.38 -19.52 6.59
CA MET A 540 -9.65 -20.33 7.77
C MET A 540 -10.18 -21.72 7.36
N LEU A 541 -11.16 -21.81 6.45
CA LEU A 541 -11.70 -23.08 5.96
C LEU A 541 -10.60 -23.97 5.37
N MET A 542 -9.72 -23.40 4.54
CA MET A 542 -8.61 -24.15 3.97
C MET A 542 -7.74 -24.79 5.06
N LEU A 543 -7.39 -24.06 6.11
CA LEU A 543 -6.59 -24.58 7.22
C LEU A 543 -7.34 -25.64 8.04
N VAL A 544 -8.63 -25.47 8.27
CA VAL A 544 -9.47 -26.47 8.96
C VAL A 544 -9.55 -27.76 8.12
N ILE A 545 -9.69 -27.66 6.80
CA ILE A 545 -9.71 -28.83 5.89
C ILE A 545 -8.37 -29.57 5.92
N GLU A 546 -7.26 -28.85 5.80
CA GLU A 546 -5.90 -29.45 5.80
C GLU A 546 -5.54 -30.10 7.14
N ARG A 547 -6.13 -29.64 8.25
CA ARG A 547 -5.86 -30.13 9.61
C ARG A 547 -7.11 -30.68 10.28
N TYR A 548 -8.00 -31.25 9.49
CA TYR A 548 -9.35 -31.64 9.92
C TYR A 548 -9.36 -32.53 11.16
N ASP A 549 -8.56 -33.59 11.16
CA ASP A 549 -8.53 -34.55 12.29
C ASP A 549 -7.97 -33.92 13.57
N GLU A 550 -6.95 -33.05 13.45
CA GLU A 550 -6.44 -32.30 14.59
C GLU A 550 -7.50 -31.36 15.17
N VAL A 551 -8.23 -30.64 14.31
CA VAL A 551 -9.30 -29.72 14.73
C VAL A 551 -10.46 -30.49 15.35
N LYS A 552 -10.88 -31.59 14.71
CA LYS A 552 -11.97 -32.45 15.20
C LYS A 552 -11.68 -33.00 16.59
N ALA A 553 -10.46 -33.42 16.84
CA ALA A 553 -10.03 -33.96 18.15
C ALA A 553 -10.17 -32.96 19.31
N VAL A 554 -10.06 -31.67 19.04
CA VAL A 554 -10.09 -30.61 20.07
C VAL A 554 -11.31 -29.69 19.99
N PHE A 555 -12.24 -29.95 19.08
CA PHE A 555 -13.32 -29.00 18.74
C PHE A 555 -14.24 -28.71 19.93
N GLU A 556 -14.68 -29.74 20.64
CA GLU A 556 -15.59 -29.57 21.79
C GLU A 556 -14.89 -28.86 22.98
N ASP A 557 -13.59 -29.10 23.21
CA ASP A 557 -12.83 -28.39 24.23
C ASP A 557 -12.57 -26.94 23.82
N ALA A 558 -12.32 -26.69 22.54
CA ALA A 558 -12.22 -25.33 22.00
C ALA A 558 -13.54 -24.57 22.21
N LYS A 559 -14.69 -25.21 21.96
CA LYS A 559 -16.03 -24.66 22.17
C LYS A 559 -16.27 -24.30 23.64
N LYS A 560 -16.02 -25.22 24.55
CA LYS A 560 -16.13 -24.96 25.99
C LYS A 560 -15.28 -23.77 26.44
N SER A 561 -14.07 -23.63 25.86
CA SER A 561 -13.15 -22.53 26.20
C SER A 561 -13.60 -21.16 25.68
N MET A 562 -14.56 -21.10 24.75
CA MET A 562 -15.20 -19.85 24.32
C MET A 562 -16.10 -19.25 25.40
N ASN A 563 -16.67 -20.12 26.27
CA ASN A 563 -17.55 -19.74 27.38
C ASN A 563 -18.72 -18.81 26.95
N ASP A 564 -19.35 -19.12 25.82
CA ASP A 564 -20.41 -18.32 25.21
C ASP A 564 -21.46 -19.26 24.58
N ALA A 565 -22.70 -19.16 25.05
CA ALA A 565 -23.83 -19.99 24.64
C ALA A 565 -24.15 -19.89 23.13
N SER A 566 -23.76 -18.80 22.47
CA SER A 566 -23.98 -18.64 21.03
C SER A 566 -23.28 -19.68 20.16
N PHE A 567 -22.28 -20.37 20.71
CA PHE A 567 -21.52 -21.42 20.00
C PHE A 567 -21.98 -22.85 20.32
N GLU A 568 -22.90 -23.07 21.28
CA GLU A 568 -23.30 -24.42 21.73
C GLU A 568 -23.80 -25.32 20.62
N ASN A 569 -24.61 -24.75 19.71
CA ASN A 569 -25.25 -25.50 18.61
C ASN A 569 -24.35 -25.66 17.37
N ILE A 570 -23.16 -25.04 17.35
CA ILE A 570 -22.27 -25.13 16.20
C ILE A 570 -21.57 -26.50 16.22
N LYS A 571 -21.69 -27.22 15.10
CA LYS A 571 -21.05 -28.53 14.87
C LYS A 571 -20.00 -28.37 13.77
N LEU A 572 -18.91 -29.12 13.89
CA LEU A 572 -17.93 -29.21 12.80
C LEU A 572 -18.49 -30.13 11.72
N PRO A 573 -18.76 -29.65 10.50
CA PRO A 573 -19.21 -30.49 9.39
C PRO A 573 -18.17 -31.53 8.99
N SER A 574 -18.53 -32.49 8.17
CA SER A 574 -17.57 -33.42 7.59
C SER A 574 -16.53 -32.69 6.75
N ARG A 575 -15.35 -33.28 6.63
CA ARG A 575 -14.25 -32.71 5.81
C ARG A 575 -14.70 -32.44 4.37
N LEU A 576 -15.50 -33.34 3.78
CA LEU A 576 -15.98 -33.17 2.41
C LEU A 576 -16.95 -31.99 2.27
N GLU A 577 -17.89 -31.82 3.20
CA GLU A 577 -18.78 -30.64 3.22
C GLU A 577 -18.01 -29.33 3.32
N LEU A 578 -16.93 -29.31 4.11
CA LEU A 578 -16.05 -28.12 4.19
C LEU A 578 -15.32 -27.85 2.87
N VAL A 579 -14.86 -28.91 2.17
CA VAL A 579 -14.24 -28.77 0.84
C VAL A 579 -15.24 -28.24 -0.18
N ASP A 580 -16.48 -28.72 -0.17
CA ASP A 580 -17.53 -28.24 -1.08
C ASP A 580 -17.89 -26.77 -0.81
N ARG A 581 -17.97 -26.35 0.46
CA ARG A 581 -18.13 -24.93 0.85
C ARG A 581 -16.96 -24.07 0.34
N PHE A 582 -15.72 -24.53 0.52
CA PHE A 582 -14.53 -23.85 0.07
C PHE A 582 -14.48 -23.70 -1.46
N GLU A 583 -14.83 -24.78 -2.18
CA GLU A 583 -14.94 -24.77 -3.65
C GLU A 583 -15.98 -23.74 -4.12
N GLN A 584 -17.15 -23.68 -3.46
CA GLN A 584 -18.19 -22.71 -3.81
C GLN A 584 -17.74 -21.26 -3.57
N ILE A 585 -17.04 -20.99 -2.46
CA ILE A 585 -16.45 -19.66 -2.21
C ILE A 585 -15.46 -19.29 -3.33
N GLY A 586 -14.59 -20.22 -3.71
CA GLY A 586 -13.64 -19.98 -4.77
C GLY A 586 -14.27 -19.67 -6.13
N LYS A 587 -15.40 -20.31 -6.44
CA LYS A 587 -16.20 -20.03 -7.65
C LYS A 587 -16.90 -18.66 -7.57
N ASP A 588 -17.55 -18.36 -6.46
CA ASP A 588 -18.33 -17.13 -6.26
C ASP A 588 -17.42 -15.88 -6.28
N PHE A 589 -16.21 -15.99 -5.74
CA PHE A 589 -15.25 -14.90 -5.61
C PHE A 589 -14.05 -14.99 -6.55
N TYR A 590 -14.10 -15.85 -7.56
CA TYR A 590 -13.10 -15.94 -8.64
C TYR A 590 -11.67 -16.18 -8.14
N ILE A 591 -11.47 -17.10 -7.19
CA ILE A 591 -10.13 -17.55 -6.82
C ILE A 591 -9.60 -18.44 -7.95
N TRP A 592 -8.67 -17.93 -8.76
CA TRP A 592 -8.13 -18.67 -9.89
C TRP A 592 -6.73 -19.24 -9.65
N CYS A 593 -5.99 -18.65 -8.73
CA CYS A 593 -4.62 -19.03 -8.41
C CYS A 593 -4.40 -18.95 -6.90
N TRP A 594 -3.86 -20.00 -6.31
CA TRP A 594 -3.68 -20.09 -4.87
C TRP A 594 -2.22 -19.96 -4.41
N ARG A 595 -1.24 -20.00 -5.34
CA ARG A 595 0.20 -19.89 -5.06
C ARG A 595 1.00 -19.42 -6.26
N GLU A 596 2.22 -18.96 -6.03
CA GLU A 596 3.23 -18.71 -7.06
C GLU A 596 4.06 -19.98 -7.34
N GLY A 597 4.70 -20.03 -8.50
CA GLY A 597 5.64 -21.07 -8.87
C GLY A 597 5.12 -22.11 -9.86
N PRO A 598 5.84 -23.24 -10.02
CA PRO A 598 5.48 -24.26 -10.99
C PRO A 598 4.11 -24.90 -10.68
N GLN A 599 3.46 -25.37 -11.73
CA GLN A 599 2.14 -26.01 -11.67
C GLN A 599 2.12 -27.23 -10.70
N PRO A 600 0.97 -27.58 -10.11
CA PRO A 600 -0.31 -26.89 -10.27
C PRO A 600 -0.44 -25.69 -9.31
N ARG A 601 -0.87 -24.56 -9.85
CA ARG A 601 -1.15 -23.31 -9.09
C ARG A 601 -2.59 -22.83 -9.19
N ASP A 602 -3.36 -23.47 -10.06
CA ASP A 602 -4.77 -23.14 -10.25
C ASP A 602 -5.65 -23.66 -9.09
N PHE A 603 -6.76 -22.99 -8.87
CA PHE A 603 -7.66 -23.30 -7.77
C PHE A 603 -8.33 -24.68 -7.90
N ASN A 604 -8.67 -25.10 -9.12
CA ASN A 604 -9.32 -26.40 -9.33
C ASN A 604 -8.40 -27.56 -8.94
N SER A 605 -7.11 -27.47 -9.26
CA SER A 605 -6.11 -28.47 -8.84
C SER A 605 -5.95 -28.52 -7.32
N LEU A 606 -6.05 -27.37 -6.64
CA LEU A 606 -6.09 -27.34 -5.18
C LEU A 606 -7.33 -28.07 -4.63
N VAL A 607 -8.52 -27.73 -5.10
CA VAL A 607 -9.76 -28.37 -4.67
C VAL A 607 -9.73 -29.87 -4.89
N LYS A 608 -9.24 -30.32 -6.06
CA LYS A 608 -9.06 -31.74 -6.35
C LYS A 608 -8.17 -32.43 -5.30
N SER A 609 -7.01 -31.85 -5.00
CA SER A 609 -6.09 -32.43 -3.99
C SER A 609 -6.68 -32.45 -2.58
N LEU A 610 -7.52 -31.47 -2.23
CA LEU A 610 -8.23 -31.48 -0.96
C LEU A 610 -9.32 -32.57 -0.92
N LYS A 611 -10.05 -32.82 -2.02
CA LYS A 611 -11.03 -33.91 -2.12
C LYS A 611 -10.38 -35.31 -2.01
N GLU A 612 -9.24 -35.48 -2.63
CA GLU A 612 -8.47 -36.74 -2.61
C GLU A 612 -7.72 -36.99 -1.29
N GLY A 613 -7.68 -36.01 -0.39
CA GLY A 613 -6.92 -36.13 0.87
C GLY A 613 -5.41 -36.22 0.68
N THR A 614 -4.90 -35.82 -0.49
CA THR A 614 -3.46 -35.83 -0.81
C THR A 614 -2.73 -34.60 -0.25
N ARG A 615 -3.44 -33.78 0.48
CA ARG A 615 -2.96 -32.54 1.09
C ARG A 615 -3.50 -32.34 2.50
#